data_9da2725d3720c8fa319ed5c6a3a4aa8c
#
_entry.id   9da2725d3720c8fa319ed5c6a3a4aa8c
#
_cell.length_a   1.000
_cell.length_b   1.000
_cell.length_c   1.000
_cell.angle_alpha   90.00
_cell.angle_beta   90.00
_cell.angle_gamma   90.00
#
_symmetry.space_group_name_H-M   'P 1'
#
loop_
_entity.id
_entity.type
_entity.pdbx_description
1 polymer ?
#
loop_
_entity_poly.entity_id
_entity_poly.type
_entity_poly.pdbx_seq_one_letter_code
_entity_poly.pdbx_strand_id
1 'polypeptide(L)'
;SNAGFCNLMIVFARIEDDKNITGFIVEYDAANPNGITLGEEEHKLGIRASSTRQVFFNDTVVPAENMLSVRGGGFKIAVNALNVGRIKLAAACIDSQRRVLTTALQYANERKQFKTPIADFGAIKAKLAEMATNCYAGESASYRAAKDIEDRIEMRMAAGNSHQEAELKGVEEYAIECSILKVTVSEDVQACADEGIQIFGGMGFSEETPMEAAWRDARI
;
A
#
# COMPACT_ATOMS: atom_id res chain seq x y z
N SER A 1 -11.57 2.75 -0.62
CA SER A 1 -12.46 2.21 0.42
C SER A 1 -12.77 0.71 0.25
N ASN A 2 -12.62 0.16 -0.93
CA ASN A 2 -13.05 -1.20 -1.30
C ASN A 2 -14.56 -1.47 -1.05
N ALA A 3 -15.36 -0.41 -0.96
CA ALA A 3 -16.75 -0.49 -0.55
C ALA A 3 -17.65 -1.28 -1.53
N GLY A 4 -17.26 -1.40 -2.80
CA GLY A 4 -18.02 -2.19 -3.79
C GLY A 4 -17.94 -3.72 -3.59
N PHE A 5 -17.00 -4.19 -2.75
CA PHE A 5 -16.77 -5.64 -2.54
C PHE A 5 -16.76 -6.05 -1.07
N CYS A 6 -16.72 -5.08 -0.15
CA CYS A 6 -16.65 -5.41 1.28
C CYS A 6 -18.03 -5.76 1.83
N ASN A 7 -18.03 -6.63 2.82
CA ASN A 7 -19.19 -6.95 3.66
C ASN A 7 -18.96 -6.55 5.13
N LEU A 8 -17.78 -5.95 5.41
CA LEU A 8 -17.41 -5.49 6.75
C LEU A 8 -16.58 -4.21 6.61
N MET A 9 -16.92 -3.19 7.37
CA MET A 9 -16.26 -1.89 7.38
C MET A 9 -15.77 -1.56 8.78
N ILE A 10 -14.58 -0.98 8.90
CA ILE A 10 -14.15 -0.31 10.12
C ILE A 10 -14.45 1.17 9.98
N VAL A 11 -15.35 1.66 10.83
CA VAL A 11 -15.83 3.03 10.79
C VAL A 11 -15.37 3.77 12.04
N PHE A 12 -14.83 4.96 11.86
CA PHE A 12 -14.44 5.83 12.97
C PHE A 12 -15.40 7.01 13.05
N ALA A 13 -16.10 7.11 14.17
CA ALA A 13 -17.11 8.16 14.40
C ALA A 13 -17.01 8.71 15.83
N ARG A 14 -17.61 9.88 16.05
CA ARG A 14 -17.79 10.44 17.39
C ARG A 14 -19.08 9.93 17.98
N ILE A 15 -19.07 9.66 19.27
CA ILE A 15 -20.27 9.36 20.04
C ILE A 15 -20.68 10.67 20.70
N GLU A 16 -21.88 11.17 20.39
CA GLU A 16 -22.42 12.41 20.93
C GLU A 16 -21.42 13.57 20.87
N ASP A 17 -21.15 14.22 22.01
CA ASP A 17 -20.23 15.37 22.14
C ASP A 17 -18.77 14.94 22.45
N ASP A 18 -18.41 13.68 22.26
CA ASP A 18 -17.05 13.22 22.52
C ASP A 18 -16.05 14.00 21.65
N LYS A 19 -14.92 14.41 22.25
CA LYS A 19 -13.82 15.03 21.52
C LYS A 19 -13.07 14.01 20.64
N ASN A 20 -13.01 12.77 21.12
CA ASN A 20 -12.26 11.68 20.47
C ASN A 20 -13.19 10.81 19.62
N ILE A 21 -12.61 10.21 18.61
CA ILE A 21 -13.32 9.23 17.76
C ILE A 21 -13.25 7.84 18.41
N THR A 22 -14.29 7.05 18.15
CA THR A 22 -14.40 5.64 18.52
C THR A 22 -14.44 4.80 17.25
N GLY A 23 -13.86 3.60 17.27
CA GLY A 23 -13.92 2.65 16.15
C GLY A 23 -15.11 1.71 16.29
N PHE A 24 -15.73 1.36 15.15
CA PHE A 24 -16.85 0.42 15.10
C PHE A 24 -16.64 -0.58 13.96
N ILE A 25 -17.05 -1.81 14.21
CA ILE A 25 -17.19 -2.84 13.18
C ILE A 25 -18.60 -2.72 12.63
N VAL A 26 -18.73 -2.40 11.36
CA VAL A 26 -20.02 -2.23 10.67
C VAL A 26 -20.15 -3.29 9.60
N GLU A 27 -21.13 -4.16 9.75
CA GLU A 27 -21.47 -5.15 8.74
C GLU A 27 -22.28 -4.51 7.62
N TYR A 28 -22.02 -4.93 6.39
CA TYR A 28 -22.71 -4.47 5.21
C TYR A 28 -23.16 -5.66 4.37
N ASP A 29 -24.46 -5.70 4.09
CA ASP A 29 -25.08 -6.63 3.15
C ASP A 29 -25.88 -5.82 2.12
N ALA A 30 -25.53 -5.97 0.86
CA ALA A 30 -26.23 -5.28 -0.23
C ALA A 30 -27.71 -5.67 -0.35
N ALA A 31 -28.10 -6.88 0.11
CA ALA A 31 -29.50 -7.33 0.13
C ALA A 31 -30.28 -6.71 1.30
N ASN A 32 -29.60 -6.31 2.38
CA ASN A 32 -30.19 -5.67 3.56
C ASN A 32 -29.25 -4.55 4.08
N PRO A 33 -29.20 -3.41 3.40
CA PRO A 33 -28.11 -2.43 3.56
C PRO A 33 -28.15 -1.63 4.87
N ASN A 34 -29.14 -1.79 5.74
CA ASN A 34 -29.20 -1.14 7.06
C ASN A 34 -28.91 0.36 7.00
N GLY A 35 -29.51 1.09 6.06
CA GLY A 35 -29.30 2.52 5.88
C GLY A 35 -27.96 2.90 5.22
N ILE A 36 -27.13 1.95 4.84
CA ILE A 36 -25.87 2.23 4.12
C ILE A 36 -26.15 2.31 2.63
N THR A 37 -25.69 3.39 2.00
CA THR A 37 -25.74 3.54 0.55
C THR A 37 -24.33 3.81 0.00
N LEU A 38 -24.06 3.25 -1.18
CA LEU A 38 -22.77 3.42 -1.86
C LEU A 38 -22.95 4.37 -3.05
N GLY A 39 -22.01 5.30 -3.20
CA GLY A 39 -21.89 6.12 -4.40
C GLY A 39 -21.39 5.32 -5.62
N GLU A 40 -21.24 6.00 -6.75
CA GLU A 40 -20.66 5.44 -7.95
C GLU A 40 -19.17 5.14 -7.76
N GLU A 41 -18.62 4.26 -8.61
CA GLU A 41 -17.18 4.00 -8.66
C GLU A 41 -16.43 5.23 -9.14
N GLU A 42 -15.36 5.60 -8.42
CA GLU A 42 -14.50 6.70 -8.83
C GLU A 42 -13.63 6.31 -10.05
N HIS A 43 -13.58 7.21 -11.04
CA HIS A 43 -12.72 7.06 -12.22
C HIS A 43 -11.29 7.44 -11.86
N LYS A 44 -10.46 6.45 -11.57
CA LYS A 44 -9.07 6.64 -11.11
C LYS A 44 -8.07 6.57 -12.25
N LEU A 45 -6.90 7.21 -12.06
CA LEU A 45 -5.75 7.12 -12.96
C LEU A 45 -5.24 5.67 -13.07
N GLY A 46 -4.98 5.03 -11.93
CA GLY A 46 -4.48 3.66 -11.80
C GLY A 46 -5.25 2.87 -10.75
N ILE A 47 -4.82 1.63 -10.50
CA ILE A 47 -5.45 0.67 -9.57
C ILE A 47 -6.98 0.58 -9.80
N ARG A 48 -7.36 0.52 -11.07
CA ARG A 48 -8.78 0.59 -11.48
C ARG A 48 -9.59 -0.61 -11.05
N ALA A 49 -8.95 -1.76 -10.81
CA ALA A 49 -9.59 -2.97 -10.30
C ALA A 49 -9.97 -2.89 -8.82
N SER A 50 -9.43 -1.94 -8.06
CA SER A 50 -9.81 -1.69 -6.66
C SER A 50 -11.00 -0.75 -6.61
N SER A 51 -12.08 -1.18 -5.95
CA SER A 51 -13.26 -0.34 -5.77
C SER A 51 -12.96 0.87 -4.88
N THR A 52 -13.38 2.05 -5.32
CA THR A 52 -13.35 3.28 -4.54
C THR A 52 -14.67 4.00 -4.70
N ARG A 53 -15.46 4.06 -3.62
CA ARG A 53 -16.79 4.67 -3.58
C ARG A 53 -16.95 5.50 -2.33
N GLN A 54 -17.82 6.47 -2.39
CA GLN A 54 -18.36 7.13 -1.20
C GLN A 54 -19.28 6.16 -0.47
N VAL A 55 -19.30 6.26 0.87
CA VAL A 55 -20.18 5.46 1.72
C VAL A 55 -21.01 6.43 2.56
N PHE A 56 -22.32 6.30 2.49
CA PHE A 56 -23.25 7.12 3.24
C PHE A 56 -23.96 6.27 4.29
N PHE A 57 -24.00 6.77 5.53
CA PHE A 57 -24.65 6.12 6.65
C PHE A 57 -25.90 6.95 7.00
N ASN A 58 -27.09 6.38 6.82
CA ASN A 58 -28.37 7.04 7.08
C ASN A 58 -29.11 6.24 8.15
N ASP A 59 -29.09 6.71 9.38
CA ASP A 59 -29.67 6.03 10.53
C ASP A 59 -29.25 4.56 10.66
N THR A 60 -28.00 4.27 10.28
CA THR A 60 -27.42 2.93 10.33
C THR A 60 -27.32 2.44 11.77
N VAL A 61 -27.98 1.33 12.06
CA VAL A 61 -27.95 0.71 13.38
C VAL A 61 -26.71 -0.17 13.53
N VAL A 62 -25.87 0.14 14.51
CA VAL A 62 -24.66 -0.64 14.83
C VAL A 62 -24.81 -1.15 16.27
N PRO A 63 -24.74 -2.49 16.51
CA PRO A 63 -24.75 -3.04 17.88
C PRO A 63 -23.65 -2.47 18.75
N ALA A 64 -23.93 -2.23 20.03
CA ALA A 64 -22.95 -1.65 20.95
C ALA A 64 -21.71 -2.56 21.15
N GLU A 65 -21.89 -3.87 21.05
CA GLU A 65 -20.82 -4.88 21.09
C GLU A 65 -19.84 -4.80 19.91
N ASN A 66 -20.24 -4.16 18.81
CA ASN A 66 -19.39 -3.91 17.65
C ASN A 66 -18.44 -2.70 17.86
N MET A 67 -18.46 -2.09 19.02
CA MET A 67 -17.47 -1.07 19.38
C MET A 67 -16.08 -1.71 19.45
N LEU A 68 -15.16 -1.19 18.66
CA LEU A 68 -13.79 -1.68 18.57
C LEU A 68 -12.94 -1.06 19.69
N SER A 69 -12.54 -1.90 20.67
CA SER A 69 -11.79 -1.50 21.87
C SER A 69 -12.63 -0.61 22.80
N VAL A 70 -12.12 0.56 23.21
CA VAL A 70 -12.74 1.44 24.18
C VAL A 70 -13.29 2.73 23.55
N ARG A 71 -14.32 3.32 24.15
CA ARG A 71 -14.86 4.62 23.75
C ARG A 71 -13.74 5.67 23.75
N GLY A 72 -13.64 6.42 22.66
CA GLY A 72 -12.60 7.43 22.46
C GLY A 72 -11.23 6.88 22.07
N GLY A 73 -11.06 5.56 21.92
CA GLY A 73 -9.80 4.91 21.53
C GLY A 73 -9.54 4.81 20.03
N GLY A 74 -10.46 5.27 19.19
CA GLY A 74 -10.41 5.06 17.73
C GLY A 74 -9.19 5.69 17.04
N PHE A 75 -8.72 6.85 17.50
CA PHE A 75 -7.54 7.49 16.92
C PHE A 75 -6.28 6.62 17.02
N LYS A 76 -6.05 6.01 18.19
CA LYS A 76 -4.90 5.12 18.39
C LYS A 76 -4.96 3.90 17.46
N ILE A 77 -6.14 3.33 17.29
CA ILE A 77 -6.36 2.18 16.38
C ILE A 77 -6.08 2.60 14.95
N ALA A 78 -6.63 3.73 14.51
CA ALA A 78 -6.45 4.25 13.15
C ALA A 78 -4.96 4.51 12.83
N VAL A 79 -4.20 5.13 13.73
CA VAL A 79 -2.77 5.42 13.54
C VAL A 79 -1.95 4.13 13.46
N ASN A 80 -2.22 3.14 14.32
CA ASN A 80 -1.52 1.86 14.27
C ASN A 80 -1.84 1.07 12.99
N ALA A 81 -3.09 1.08 12.54
CA ALA A 81 -3.47 0.51 11.23
C ALA A 81 -2.70 1.17 10.08
N LEU A 82 -2.49 2.50 10.14
CA LEU A 82 -1.69 3.22 9.15
C LEU A 82 -0.21 2.82 9.18
N ASN A 83 0.39 2.61 10.35
CA ASN A 83 1.80 2.18 10.46
C ASN A 83 1.99 0.78 9.83
N VAL A 84 1.10 -0.16 10.13
CA VAL A 84 1.09 -1.49 9.50
C VAL A 84 0.85 -1.37 7.99
N GLY A 85 -0.05 -0.49 7.56
CA GLY A 85 -0.31 -0.21 6.15
C GLY A 85 0.92 0.31 5.42
N ARG A 86 1.73 1.17 6.05
CA ARG A 86 2.95 1.75 5.47
C ARG A 86 4.00 0.68 5.15
N ILE A 87 4.31 -0.23 6.09
CA ILE A 87 5.28 -1.29 5.84
C ILE A 87 4.76 -2.32 4.82
N LYS A 88 3.47 -2.62 4.83
CA LYS A 88 2.84 -3.48 3.81
C LYS A 88 2.90 -2.86 2.42
N LEU A 89 2.67 -1.55 2.31
CA LEU A 89 2.79 -0.84 1.04
C LEU A 89 4.22 -0.88 0.51
N ALA A 90 5.23 -0.68 1.38
CA ALA A 90 6.63 -0.81 0.97
C ALA A 90 6.92 -2.19 0.38
N ALA A 91 6.46 -3.27 1.03
CA ALA A 91 6.62 -4.64 0.52
C ALA A 91 5.95 -4.84 -0.85
N ALA A 92 4.73 -4.31 -1.05
CA ALA A 92 4.04 -4.38 -2.33
C ALA A 92 4.77 -3.60 -3.44
N CYS A 93 5.32 -2.43 -3.12
CA CYS A 93 6.10 -1.63 -4.06
C CYS A 93 7.40 -2.34 -4.50
N ILE A 94 8.05 -3.11 -3.63
CA ILE A 94 9.26 -3.89 -3.98
C ILE A 94 8.94 -4.94 -5.04
N ASP A 95 7.85 -5.70 -4.90
CA ASP A 95 7.46 -6.68 -5.92
C ASP A 95 7.15 -5.99 -7.25
N SER A 96 6.47 -4.85 -7.21
CA SER A 96 6.18 -4.05 -8.39
C SER A 96 7.46 -3.56 -9.08
N GLN A 97 8.46 -3.07 -8.34
CA GLN A 97 9.77 -2.70 -8.88
C GLN A 97 10.47 -3.87 -9.56
N ARG A 98 10.47 -5.05 -8.93
CA ARG A 98 11.07 -6.27 -9.49
C ARG A 98 10.42 -6.66 -10.81
N ARG A 99 9.10 -6.59 -10.89
CA ARG A 99 8.36 -6.92 -12.13
C ARG A 99 8.70 -5.95 -13.24
N VAL A 100 8.68 -4.64 -12.96
CA VAL A 100 9.06 -3.61 -13.94
C VAL A 100 10.50 -3.80 -14.40
N LEU A 101 11.46 -3.95 -13.48
CA LEU A 101 12.86 -4.17 -13.78
C LEU A 101 13.08 -5.42 -14.63
N THR A 102 12.50 -6.55 -14.26
CA THR A 102 12.65 -7.82 -14.97
C THR A 102 12.10 -7.71 -16.40
N THR A 103 10.92 -7.10 -16.55
CA THR A 103 10.28 -6.90 -17.85
C THR A 103 11.08 -5.93 -18.71
N ALA A 104 11.58 -4.83 -18.14
CA ALA A 104 12.44 -3.86 -18.84
C ALA A 104 13.77 -4.48 -19.26
N LEU A 105 14.39 -5.30 -18.40
CA LEU A 105 15.64 -6.01 -18.71
C LEU A 105 15.43 -7.01 -19.84
N GLN A 106 14.37 -7.78 -19.83
CA GLN A 106 14.05 -8.73 -20.89
C GLN A 106 13.88 -7.98 -22.24
N TYR A 107 13.04 -6.95 -22.24
CA TYR A 107 12.82 -6.14 -23.45
C TYR A 107 14.12 -5.52 -23.97
N ALA A 108 14.96 -4.99 -23.09
CA ALA A 108 16.23 -4.37 -23.47
C ALA A 108 17.23 -5.37 -24.11
N ASN A 109 17.20 -6.63 -23.72
CA ASN A 109 18.03 -7.69 -24.34
C ASN A 109 17.48 -8.14 -25.70
N GLU A 110 16.18 -8.12 -25.89
CA GLU A 110 15.53 -8.58 -27.14
C GLU A 110 15.48 -7.46 -28.20
N ARG A 111 15.19 -6.23 -27.78
CA ARG A 111 15.04 -5.07 -28.69
C ARG A 111 16.39 -4.62 -29.24
N LYS A 112 16.52 -4.56 -30.55
CA LYS A 112 17.72 -4.09 -31.23
C LYS A 112 17.51 -2.71 -31.88
N GLN A 113 18.49 -1.82 -31.71
CA GLN A 113 18.67 -0.60 -32.46
C GLN A 113 20.11 -0.52 -32.93
N PHE A 114 20.34 0.05 -34.14
CA PHE A 114 21.69 0.10 -34.73
C PHE A 114 22.38 -1.27 -34.76
N LYS A 115 21.62 -2.35 -34.98
CA LYS A 115 22.06 -3.75 -35.00
C LYS A 115 22.56 -4.32 -33.67
N THR A 116 22.34 -3.62 -32.57
CA THR A 116 22.82 -3.99 -31.23
C THR A 116 21.62 -4.04 -30.27
N PRO A 117 21.55 -5.00 -29.30
CA PRO A 117 20.57 -4.98 -28.22
C PRO A 117 20.66 -3.65 -27.47
N ILE A 118 19.50 -3.05 -27.13
CA ILE A 118 19.54 -1.77 -26.42
C ILE A 118 20.13 -1.90 -25.02
N ALA A 119 20.13 -3.08 -24.42
CA ALA A 119 20.82 -3.38 -23.16
C ALA A 119 22.34 -3.10 -23.21
N ASP A 120 22.95 -3.07 -24.40
CA ASP A 120 24.39 -2.80 -24.54
C ASP A 120 24.75 -1.32 -24.49
N PHE A 121 23.79 -0.41 -24.63
CA PHE A 121 24.04 1.01 -24.56
C PHE A 121 24.22 1.48 -23.11
N GLY A 122 25.23 2.34 -22.88
CA GLY A 122 25.59 2.83 -21.55
C GLY A 122 24.43 3.50 -20.81
N ALA A 123 23.61 4.28 -21.51
CA ALA A 123 22.43 4.93 -20.92
C ALA A 123 21.40 3.92 -20.40
N ILE A 124 21.15 2.83 -21.14
CA ILE A 124 20.21 1.78 -20.70
C ILE A 124 20.79 0.97 -19.54
N LYS A 125 22.11 0.65 -19.59
CA LYS A 125 22.80 0.00 -18.46
C LYS A 125 22.71 0.80 -17.18
N ALA A 126 22.90 2.12 -17.27
CA ALA A 126 22.82 3.00 -16.10
C ALA A 126 21.42 2.98 -15.47
N LYS A 127 20.36 3.09 -16.32
CA LYS A 127 18.96 3.02 -15.86
C LYS A 127 18.65 1.70 -15.17
N LEU A 128 18.97 0.58 -15.80
CA LEU A 128 18.75 -0.76 -15.24
C LEU A 128 19.51 -0.97 -13.92
N ALA A 129 20.75 -0.44 -13.83
CA ALA A 129 21.57 -0.53 -12.62
C ALA A 129 20.95 0.28 -11.47
N GLU A 130 20.45 1.48 -11.74
CA GLU A 130 19.77 2.32 -10.76
C GLU A 130 18.47 1.67 -10.27
N MET A 131 17.62 1.19 -11.18
CA MET A 131 16.41 0.44 -10.84
C MET A 131 16.70 -0.77 -9.94
N ALA A 132 17.75 -1.54 -10.27
CA ALA A 132 18.17 -2.70 -9.47
C ALA A 132 18.69 -2.30 -8.09
N THR A 133 19.46 -1.23 -8.01
CA THR A 133 20.05 -0.72 -6.74
C THR A 133 18.95 -0.22 -5.80
N ASN A 134 18.00 0.55 -6.31
CA ASN A 134 16.88 1.07 -5.51
C ASN A 134 15.99 -0.07 -5.01
N CYS A 135 15.68 -1.06 -5.88
CA CYS A 135 14.93 -2.24 -5.50
C CYS A 135 15.64 -3.02 -4.36
N TYR A 136 16.94 -3.25 -4.47
CA TYR A 136 17.74 -3.93 -3.45
C TYR A 136 17.80 -3.16 -2.13
N ALA A 137 17.98 -1.84 -2.20
CA ALA A 137 18.05 -0.99 -1.02
C ALA A 137 16.71 -0.94 -0.29
N GLY A 138 15.61 -0.73 -1.03
CA GLY A 138 14.24 -0.72 -0.49
C GLY A 138 13.86 -2.06 0.16
N GLU A 139 14.21 -3.18 -0.49
CA GLU A 139 14.00 -4.52 0.06
C GLU A 139 14.79 -4.75 1.34
N SER A 140 16.08 -4.46 1.34
CA SER A 140 16.96 -4.63 2.50
C SER A 140 16.46 -3.82 3.71
N ALA A 141 16.07 -2.57 3.48
CA ALA A 141 15.52 -1.71 4.52
C ALA A 141 14.17 -2.21 5.05
N SER A 142 13.31 -2.73 4.18
CA SER A 142 11.99 -3.26 4.57
C SER A 142 12.10 -4.54 5.40
N TYR A 143 12.97 -5.47 5.01
CA TYR A 143 13.24 -6.67 5.82
C TYR A 143 13.88 -6.34 7.15
N ARG A 144 14.79 -5.37 7.19
CA ARG A 144 15.40 -4.92 8.42
C ARG A 144 14.35 -4.33 9.39
N ALA A 145 13.52 -3.43 8.92
CA ALA A 145 12.46 -2.85 9.75
C ALA A 145 11.46 -3.90 10.23
N ALA A 146 11.08 -4.84 9.37
CA ALA A 146 10.20 -5.95 9.75
C ALA A 146 10.80 -6.79 10.87
N LYS A 147 12.09 -7.13 10.77
CA LYS A 147 12.80 -7.90 11.82
C LYS A 147 12.91 -7.12 13.13
N ASP A 148 13.24 -5.84 13.06
CA ASP A 148 13.35 -4.99 14.25
C ASP A 148 11.98 -4.87 14.99
N ILE A 149 10.87 -4.79 14.24
CA ILE A 149 9.51 -4.80 14.82
C ILE A 149 9.22 -6.16 15.49
N GLU A 150 9.54 -7.26 14.81
CA GLU A 150 9.34 -8.62 15.34
C GLU A 150 10.13 -8.83 16.63
N ASP A 151 11.42 -8.50 16.64
CA ASP A 151 12.28 -8.59 17.83
C ASP A 151 11.73 -7.77 19.00
N ARG A 152 11.18 -6.59 18.69
CA ARG A 152 10.59 -5.73 19.71
C ARG A 152 9.29 -6.33 20.29
N ILE A 153 8.46 -6.93 19.47
CA ILE A 153 7.26 -7.63 19.91
C ILE A 153 7.64 -8.78 20.85
N GLU A 154 8.61 -9.61 20.47
CA GLU A 154 9.10 -10.71 21.27
C GLU A 154 9.65 -10.24 22.64
N MET A 155 10.46 -9.17 22.64
CA MET A 155 10.98 -8.58 23.88
C MET A 155 9.87 -8.10 24.82
N ARG A 156 8.82 -7.48 24.27
CA ARG A 156 7.68 -7.01 25.06
C ARG A 156 6.85 -8.16 25.62
N MET A 157 6.66 -9.22 24.85
CA MET A 157 6.00 -10.44 25.32
C MET A 157 6.79 -11.09 26.47
N ALA A 158 8.11 -11.18 26.33
CA ALA A 158 9.01 -11.70 27.38
C ALA A 158 8.97 -10.83 28.65
N ALA A 159 8.70 -9.54 28.54
CA ALA A 159 8.51 -8.61 29.66
C ALA A 159 7.11 -8.67 30.29
N GLY A 160 6.23 -9.58 29.83
CA GLY A 160 4.91 -9.84 30.43
C GLY A 160 3.74 -9.03 29.81
N ASN A 161 3.94 -8.34 28.69
CA ASN A 161 2.82 -7.75 27.96
C ASN A 161 1.97 -8.87 27.31
N SER A 162 0.67 -8.63 27.17
CA SER A 162 -0.16 -9.47 26.31
C SER A 162 0.31 -9.39 24.86
N HIS A 163 0.03 -10.43 24.05
CA HIS A 163 0.39 -10.45 22.63
C HIS A 163 -0.14 -9.20 21.89
N GLN A 164 -1.40 -8.86 22.10
CA GLN A 164 -2.02 -7.69 21.48
C GLN A 164 -1.34 -6.37 21.86
N GLU A 165 -0.98 -6.19 23.15
CA GLU A 165 -0.26 -4.99 23.60
C GLU A 165 1.17 -4.93 23.04
N ALA A 166 1.84 -6.08 22.96
CA ALA A 166 3.19 -6.19 22.44
C ALA A 166 3.20 -5.83 20.94
N GLU A 167 2.25 -6.33 20.14
CA GLU A 167 2.11 -5.98 18.71
C GLU A 167 1.84 -4.49 18.52
N LEU A 168 0.82 -3.93 19.20
CA LEU A 168 0.47 -2.53 19.05
C LEU A 168 1.63 -1.60 19.40
N LYS A 169 2.31 -1.84 20.52
CA LYS A 169 3.43 -1.02 20.97
C LYS A 169 4.71 -1.28 20.18
N GLY A 170 4.92 -2.50 19.69
CA GLY A 170 6.05 -2.85 18.84
C GLY A 170 6.01 -2.09 17.52
N VAL A 171 4.87 -2.08 16.85
CA VAL A 171 4.67 -1.32 15.62
C VAL A 171 4.71 0.19 15.84
N GLU A 172 4.11 0.70 16.93
CA GLU A 172 4.10 2.12 17.27
C GLU A 172 5.52 2.68 17.44
N GLU A 173 6.44 1.91 18.02
CA GLU A 173 7.83 2.32 18.24
C GLU A 173 8.60 2.54 16.93
N TYR A 174 8.25 1.81 15.87
CA TYR A 174 8.88 1.94 14.54
C TYR A 174 8.05 2.77 13.54
N ALA A 175 7.18 3.65 14.03
CA ALA A 175 6.33 4.50 13.20
C ALA A 175 7.13 5.41 12.23
N ILE A 176 8.32 5.85 12.65
CA ILE A 176 9.23 6.67 11.83
C ILE A 176 9.79 5.85 10.68
N GLU A 177 10.34 4.66 10.97
CA GLU A 177 10.90 3.74 9.97
C GLU A 177 9.82 3.31 8.97
N CYS A 178 8.62 2.96 9.43
CA CYS A 178 7.48 2.65 8.56
C CYS A 178 7.13 3.83 7.64
N SER A 179 7.22 5.06 8.16
CA SER A 179 6.94 6.27 7.37
C SER A 179 8.01 6.54 6.32
N ILE A 180 9.30 6.40 6.68
CA ILE A 180 10.43 6.54 5.76
C ILE A 180 10.31 5.49 4.64
N LEU A 181 10.10 4.23 5.00
CA LEU A 181 9.95 3.14 4.03
C LEU A 181 8.80 3.39 3.07
N LYS A 182 7.63 3.80 3.58
CA LYS A 182 6.49 4.13 2.72
C LYS A 182 6.86 5.17 1.66
N VAL A 183 7.50 6.26 2.07
CA VAL A 183 7.87 7.36 1.16
C VAL A 183 8.94 6.88 0.17
N THR A 184 10.07 6.38 0.67
CA THR A 184 11.21 5.99 -0.17
C THR A 184 10.81 4.95 -1.20
N VAL A 185 10.22 3.82 -0.77
CA VAL A 185 9.93 2.71 -1.68
C VAL A 185 8.80 3.05 -2.65
N SER A 186 7.83 3.90 -2.26
CA SER A 186 6.79 4.34 -3.18
C SER A 186 7.29 5.33 -4.23
N GLU A 187 8.25 6.20 -3.90
CA GLU A 187 8.91 7.06 -4.89
C GLU A 187 9.83 6.24 -5.81
N ASP A 188 10.53 5.26 -5.27
CA ASP A 188 11.39 4.36 -6.05
C ASP A 188 10.60 3.52 -7.06
N VAL A 189 9.41 3.02 -6.71
CA VAL A 189 8.57 2.28 -7.67
C VAL A 189 8.07 3.19 -8.79
N GLN A 190 7.73 4.44 -8.48
CA GLN A 190 7.34 5.41 -9.52
C GLN A 190 8.52 5.70 -10.45
N ALA A 191 9.71 5.96 -9.92
CA ALA A 191 10.92 6.19 -10.71
C ALA A 191 11.26 4.96 -11.57
N CYS A 192 11.14 3.76 -11.01
CA CYS A 192 11.35 2.51 -11.71
C CYS A 192 10.36 2.33 -12.88
N ALA A 193 9.09 2.65 -12.67
CA ALA A 193 8.07 2.56 -13.71
C ALA A 193 8.29 3.60 -14.83
N ASP A 194 8.73 4.81 -14.48
CA ASP A 194 9.07 5.86 -15.44
C ASP A 194 10.25 5.44 -16.34
N GLU A 195 11.30 4.89 -15.75
CA GLU A 195 12.41 4.34 -16.52
C GLU A 195 12.02 3.10 -17.33
N GLY A 196 11.07 2.31 -16.84
CA GLY A 196 10.47 1.22 -17.61
C GLY A 196 9.82 1.69 -18.90
N ILE A 197 8.99 2.74 -18.84
CA ILE A 197 8.41 3.39 -20.04
C ILE A 197 9.52 3.88 -20.97
N GLN A 198 10.53 4.55 -20.43
CA GLN A 198 11.62 5.11 -21.22
C GLN A 198 12.42 4.02 -21.95
N ILE A 199 12.70 2.88 -21.31
CA ILE A 199 13.40 1.74 -21.92
C ILE A 199 12.56 1.12 -23.04
N PHE A 200 11.24 1.04 -22.88
CA PHE A 200 10.32 0.54 -23.90
C PHE A 200 10.14 1.53 -25.07
N GLY A 201 10.47 2.81 -24.87
CA GLY A 201 10.26 3.86 -25.87
C GLY A 201 8.78 4.02 -26.23
N GLY A 202 8.45 4.14 -27.51
CA GLY A 202 7.05 4.27 -27.96
C GLY A 202 6.13 3.14 -27.48
N MET A 203 6.65 1.93 -27.33
CA MET A 203 5.89 0.80 -26.82
C MET A 203 5.57 0.93 -25.33
N GLY A 204 6.35 1.68 -24.55
CA GLY A 204 6.05 1.96 -23.15
C GLY A 204 4.82 2.84 -22.94
N PHE A 205 4.43 3.62 -23.96
CA PHE A 205 3.24 4.46 -23.93
C PHE A 205 1.98 3.74 -24.46
N SER A 206 2.15 2.55 -25.07
CA SER A 206 1.06 1.76 -25.63
C SER A 206 0.44 0.84 -24.57
N GLU A 207 -0.89 0.72 -24.59
CA GLU A 207 -1.62 -0.27 -23.79
C GLU A 207 -1.33 -1.74 -24.19
N GLU A 208 -0.59 -1.96 -25.27
CA GLU A 208 -0.14 -3.29 -25.71
C GLU A 208 0.99 -3.86 -24.82
N THR A 209 1.58 -3.03 -23.98
CA THR A 209 2.63 -3.45 -23.04
C THR A 209 2.26 -3.09 -21.59
N PRO A 210 2.81 -3.78 -20.58
CA PRO A 210 2.40 -3.55 -19.19
C PRO A 210 2.97 -2.27 -18.58
N MET A 211 3.83 -1.52 -19.28
CA MET A 211 4.56 -0.39 -18.69
C MET A 211 3.65 0.80 -18.40
N GLU A 212 2.69 1.10 -19.27
CA GLU A 212 1.76 2.22 -19.07
C GLU A 212 0.87 1.98 -17.83
N ALA A 213 0.37 0.74 -17.66
CA ALA A 213 -0.41 0.37 -16.49
C ALA A 213 0.44 0.42 -15.22
N ALA A 214 1.66 -0.12 -15.25
CA ALA A 214 2.59 -0.07 -14.12
C ALA A 214 2.86 1.38 -13.68
N TRP A 215 3.05 2.29 -14.64
CA TRP A 215 3.28 3.72 -14.36
C TRP A 215 2.06 4.39 -13.72
N ARG A 216 0.87 4.14 -14.25
CA ARG A 216 -0.38 4.70 -13.70
C ARG A 216 -0.66 4.18 -12.28
N ASP A 217 -0.41 2.90 -12.04
CA ASP A 217 -0.64 2.26 -10.75
C ASP A 217 0.39 2.68 -9.70
N ALA A 218 1.65 2.90 -10.11
CA ALA A 218 2.72 3.34 -9.22
C ALA A 218 2.52 4.78 -8.71
N ARG A 219 1.74 5.61 -9.43
CA ARG A 219 1.61 7.06 -9.12
C ARG A 219 0.71 7.38 -7.92
N ILE A 220 0.07 6.40 -7.30
CA ILE A 220 -0.87 6.58 -6.19
C ILE A 220 -0.22 7.21 -4.94
#